data_1b1a76b2b7421258f9cd54ae899ed13d
#
_entry.id   1b1a76b2b7421258f9cd54ae899ed13d
#
_cell.length_a   1.000
_cell.length_b   1.000
_cell.length_c   1.000
_cell.angle_alpha   90.00
_cell.angle_beta   90.00
_cell.angle_gamma   90.00
#
_symmetry.space_group_name_H-M   'P 1'
#
loop_
_entity.id
_entity.type
_entity.pdbx_description
1 polymer ?
#
loop_
_entity_poly.entity_id
_entity_poly.type
_entity_poly.pdbx_seq_one_letter_code
_entity_poly.pdbx_strand_id
1 'polypeptide(L)'
;MKYSFLLFSVWCLVACSDPKGPLPGNGQQNDTAENKPALPAYNNRLVFNNQPGFIGVFKVPEMLSLSLLDSSAMQDVAFKVAKNYGILESEMKAVGAEMEGSPGQITYNNDPKNFKFECFLLIRELPAKQPKQCKIVFLEASDMLVYNFYGAYQDLYTAYDKVRETLKAQQLSQSGPAREFYVTDPSREKDPKNWLTRIMVPVTAVKKAPL
;
A
#
# COMPACT_ATOMS: atom_id res chain seq x y z
N MET A 1 -12.30 -27.82 3.97
CA MET A 1 -12.87 -26.85 4.95
C MET A 1 -12.97 -25.52 4.25
N LYS A 2 -14.20 -25.03 4.03
CA LYS A 2 -14.47 -23.78 3.29
C LYS A 2 -14.35 -22.61 4.27
N TYR A 3 -13.38 -21.74 4.08
CA TYR A 3 -13.31 -20.45 4.80
C TYR A 3 -13.92 -19.38 3.91
N SER A 4 -15.09 -18.91 4.33
CA SER A 4 -15.81 -17.81 3.70
C SER A 4 -15.32 -16.51 4.35
N PHE A 5 -14.67 -15.64 3.56
CA PHE A 5 -14.30 -14.30 3.99
C PHE A 5 -15.52 -13.39 3.86
N LEU A 6 -16.12 -13.04 4.99
CA LEU A 6 -17.13 -11.98 5.09
C LEU A 6 -16.43 -10.71 5.61
N LEU A 7 -16.21 -9.77 4.71
CA LEU A 7 -15.88 -8.40 5.06
C LEU A 7 -17.15 -7.67 5.46
N PHE A 8 -17.30 -7.36 6.75
CA PHE A 8 -18.39 -6.54 7.26
C PHE A 8 -18.14 -5.07 6.91
N SER A 9 -18.97 -4.52 6.03
CA SER A 9 -19.09 -3.09 5.82
C SER A 9 -20.10 -2.51 6.82
N VAL A 10 -19.64 -1.76 7.79
CA VAL A 10 -20.51 -0.96 8.67
C VAL A 10 -20.62 0.44 8.06
N TRP A 11 -21.76 0.73 7.48
CA TRP A 11 -22.16 2.07 7.10
C TRP A 11 -22.98 2.67 8.25
N CYS A 12 -22.45 3.71 8.91
CA CYS A 12 -23.24 4.59 9.75
C CYS A 12 -23.58 5.86 8.98
N LEU A 13 -24.86 5.99 8.63
CA LEU A 13 -25.47 7.26 8.23
C LEU A 13 -25.72 8.09 9.47
N VAL A 14 -25.13 9.27 9.57
CA VAL A 14 -25.55 10.30 10.51
C VAL A 14 -25.98 11.52 9.72
N ALA A 15 -27.24 11.87 9.86
CA ALA A 15 -27.88 13.03 9.25
C ALA A 15 -27.42 14.32 9.92
N CYS A 16 -27.19 15.34 9.09
CA CYS A 16 -26.94 16.72 9.51
C CYS A 16 -28.21 17.43 9.96
N SER A 17 -28.10 18.23 11.00
CA SER A 17 -29.01 19.36 11.26
C SER A 17 -28.17 20.58 11.62
N ASP A 18 -28.27 21.63 10.79
CA ASP A 18 -27.75 22.97 11.09
C ASP A 18 -28.64 23.69 12.12
N PRO A 19 -28.05 24.59 12.91
CA PRO A 19 -28.71 25.87 13.11
C PRO A 19 -27.80 27.07 12.88
N LYS A 20 -28.35 28.04 12.14
CA LYS A 20 -27.82 29.37 11.90
C LYS A 20 -27.83 30.24 13.16
N GLY A 21 -26.82 31.09 13.30
CA GLY A 21 -26.82 32.27 14.16
C GLY A 21 -25.66 33.23 13.80
N PRO A 22 -25.87 34.54 13.83
CA PRO A 22 -25.03 35.49 13.11
C PRO A 22 -23.83 36.04 13.89
N LEU A 23 -22.84 36.51 13.11
CA LEU A 23 -21.62 37.20 13.52
C LEU A 23 -21.90 38.61 14.11
N PRO A 24 -20.98 39.16 14.92
CA PRO A 24 -20.25 40.31 14.42
C PRO A 24 -18.77 40.44 14.85
N GLY A 25 -18.02 41.19 14.07
CA GLY A 25 -17.01 42.12 14.55
C GLY A 25 -15.54 41.85 14.25
N ASN A 26 -15.05 42.52 13.24
CA ASN A 26 -13.71 43.09 13.00
C ASN A 26 -12.60 42.83 14.04
N GLY A 27 -11.51 42.28 13.54
CA GLY A 27 -10.18 42.35 14.13
C GLY A 27 -9.17 42.00 13.05
N GLN A 28 -8.59 43.05 12.39
CA GLN A 28 -7.41 42.83 11.53
C GLN A 28 -6.25 42.39 12.40
N GLN A 29 -5.88 41.14 12.31
CA GLN A 29 -4.57 40.65 12.69
C GLN A 29 -3.77 40.35 11.41
N ASN A 30 -2.75 41.17 11.19
CA ASN A 30 -1.71 40.93 10.20
C ASN A 30 -0.89 39.72 10.67
N ASP A 31 -1.34 38.51 10.30
CA ASP A 31 -0.49 37.34 10.34
C ASP A 31 0.42 37.39 9.12
N THR A 32 1.67 37.82 9.33
CA THR A 32 2.77 37.50 8.42
C THR A 32 2.86 35.99 8.32
N ALA A 33 2.28 35.45 7.27
CA ALA A 33 2.42 34.05 6.90
C ALA A 33 3.93 33.77 6.75
N GLU A 34 4.50 33.14 7.74
CA GLU A 34 5.83 32.57 7.69
C GLU A 34 5.86 31.63 6.47
N ASN A 35 6.67 31.98 5.48
CA ASN A 35 6.80 31.28 4.22
C ASN A 35 7.51 29.93 4.49
N LYS A 36 6.77 29.00 5.10
CA LYS A 36 7.24 27.65 5.35
C LYS A 36 7.46 26.99 3.99
N PRO A 37 8.67 26.54 3.65
CA PRO A 37 8.90 25.92 2.36
C PRO A 37 7.91 24.77 2.18
N ALA A 38 7.16 24.80 1.09
CA ALA A 38 6.24 23.73 0.74
C ALA A 38 7.06 22.45 0.62
N LEU A 39 6.69 21.43 1.39
CA LEU A 39 7.31 20.11 1.26
C LEU A 39 7.07 19.60 -0.16
N PRO A 40 8.05 18.95 -0.79
CA PRO A 40 7.90 18.44 -2.13
C PRO A 40 6.71 17.46 -2.16
N ALA A 41 5.81 17.64 -3.14
CA ALA A 41 4.73 16.69 -3.37
C ALA A 41 5.33 15.36 -3.82
N TYR A 42 5.09 14.30 -3.06
CA TYR A 42 5.54 12.95 -3.43
C TYR A 42 4.67 12.43 -4.56
N ASN A 43 5.28 12.13 -5.71
CA ASN A 43 4.55 11.60 -6.86
C ASN A 43 4.42 10.07 -6.74
N ASN A 44 3.38 9.63 -6.05
CA ASN A 44 3.05 8.20 -5.91
C ASN A 44 2.32 7.62 -7.14
N ARG A 45 2.05 8.43 -8.16
CA ARG A 45 1.33 7.99 -9.36
C ARG A 45 2.24 7.22 -10.32
N LEU A 46 2.43 5.95 -10.03
CA LEU A 46 2.99 5.03 -11.00
C LEU A 46 1.85 4.49 -11.88
N VAL A 47 1.82 4.91 -13.13
CA VAL A 47 0.84 4.42 -14.10
C VAL A 47 1.43 3.20 -14.80
N PHE A 48 0.99 2.02 -14.40
CA PHE A 48 1.30 0.77 -15.08
C PHE A 48 0.10 0.33 -15.92
N ASN A 49 0.36 -0.37 -17.04
CA ASN A 49 -0.73 -1.07 -17.71
C ASN A 49 -1.26 -2.21 -16.83
N ASN A 50 -2.49 -2.64 -17.08
CA ASN A 50 -3.15 -3.70 -16.33
C ASN A 50 -3.15 -5.05 -17.08
N GLN A 51 -2.26 -5.23 -18.07
CA GLN A 51 -2.11 -6.53 -18.73
C GLN A 51 -1.61 -7.58 -17.74
N PRO A 52 -2.12 -8.82 -17.79
CA PRO A 52 -1.64 -9.89 -16.92
C PRO A 52 -0.20 -10.29 -17.24
N GLY A 53 0.53 -10.71 -16.21
CA GLY A 53 1.89 -11.22 -16.33
C GLY A 53 2.98 -10.18 -16.10
N PHE A 54 4.17 -10.44 -16.65
CA PHE A 54 5.33 -9.54 -16.54
C PHE A 54 5.10 -8.28 -17.36
N ILE A 55 5.23 -7.13 -16.70
CA ILE A 55 5.00 -5.82 -17.31
C ILE A 55 6.32 -5.16 -17.74
N GLY A 56 7.40 -5.34 -16.97
CA GLY A 56 8.69 -4.74 -17.21
C GLY A 56 9.49 -4.50 -15.94
N VAL A 57 10.65 -3.88 -16.11
CA VAL A 57 11.45 -3.34 -15.02
C VAL A 57 11.37 -1.82 -15.07
N PHE A 58 11.03 -1.19 -13.96
CA PHE A 58 10.77 0.24 -13.87
C PHE A 58 11.59 0.86 -12.74
N LYS A 59 12.06 2.08 -12.94
CA LYS A 59 12.58 2.91 -11.85
C LYS A 59 11.40 3.44 -11.05
N VAL A 60 11.21 2.89 -9.87
CA VAL A 60 10.14 3.29 -8.97
C VAL A 60 10.72 4.32 -8.00
N PRO A 61 10.14 5.53 -7.93
CA PRO A 61 10.59 6.54 -6.99
C PRO A 61 10.27 6.14 -5.55
N GLU A 62 10.83 6.87 -4.60
CA GLU A 62 10.42 6.81 -3.22
C GLU A 62 8.92 7.11 -3.09
N MET A 63 8.22 6.34 -2.25
CA MET A 63 6.79 6.48 -2.02
C MET A 63 6.51 6.72 -0.54
N LEU A 64 5.70 7.73 -0.24
CA LEU A 64 5.29 8.06 1.12
C LEU A 64 4.10 7.20 1.54
N SER A 65 4.14 6.65 2.75
CA SER A 65 3.09 5.77 3.26
C SER A 65 2.84 5.94 4.76
N LEU A 66 1.65 5.57 5.19
CA LEU A 66 1.39 5.11 6.54
C LEU A 66 1.54 3.60 6.57
N SER A 67 2.36 3.10 7.48
CA SER A 67 2.74 1.69 7.54
C SER A 67 2.59 1.10 8.93
N LEU A 68 2.20 -0.18 8.98
CA LEU A 68 2.07 -0.95 10.20
C LEU A 68 2.74 -2.32 10.02
N LEU A 69 3.88 -2.48 10.70
CA LEU A 69 4.62 -3.74 10.74
C LEU A 69 3.99 -4.67 11.78
N ASP A 70 3.72 -5.90 11.41
CA ASP A 70 3.14 -6.92 12.29
C ASP A 70 3.73 -8.31 11.99
N SER A 71 3.39 -9.28 12.82
CA SER A 71 3.66 -10.69 12.58
C SER A 71 2.57 -11.57 13.18
N SER A 72 2.38 -12.75 12.59
CA SER A 72 1.43 -13.74 13.13
C SER A 72 1.74 -15.15 12.63
N ALA A 73 1.09 -16.15 13.20
CA ALA A 73 1.03 -17.45 12.55
C ALA A 73 0.27 -17.31 11.22
N MET A 74 0.66 -18.07 10.19
CA MET A 74 0.10 -17.99 8.84
C MET A 74 -1.43 -18.14 8.81
N GLN A 75 -1.99 -18.96 9.69
CA GLN A 75 -3.44 -19.16 9.80
C GLN A 75 -4.20 -17.90 10.24
N ASP A 76 -3.53 -16.97 10.93
CA ASP A 76 -4.12 -15.74 11.49
C ASP A 76 -3.81 -14.50 10.66
N VAL A 77 -2.97 -14.61 9.61
CA VAL A 77 -2.50 -13.49 8.78
C VAL A 77 -3.67 -12.69 8.23
N ALA A 78 -4.67 -13.35 7.67
CA ALA A 78 -5.80 -12.66 7.06
C ALA A 78 -6.57 -11.79 8.05
N PHE A 79 -6.79 -12.27 9.27
CA PHE A 79 -7.42 -11.50 10.35
C PHE A 79 -6.55 -10.30 10.76
N LYS A 80 -5.25 -10.53 10.91
CA LYS A 80 -4.29 -9.49 11.27
C LYS A 80 -4.19 -8.39 10.19
N VAL A 81 -4.12 -8.77 8.92
CA VAL A 81 -4.10 -7.84 7.79
C VAL A 81 -5.36 -6.97 7.77
N ALA A 82 -6.54 -7.57 7.93
CA ALA A 82 -7.80 -6.82 7.98
C ALA A 82 -7.81 -5.82 9.16
N LYS A 83 -7.37 -6.24 10.34
CA LYS A 83 -7.24 -5.37 11.52
C LYS A 83 -6.27 -4.21 11.25
N ASN A 84 -5.12 -4.50 10.65
CA ASN A 84 -4.09 -3.50 10.38
C ASN A 84 -4.56 -2.44 9.40
N TYR A 85 -5.31 -2.81 8.35
CA TYR A 85 -5.92 -1.81 7.46
C TYR A 85 -6.96 -0.96 8.16
N GLY A 86 -7.77 -1.52 9.06
CA GLY A 86 -8.70 -0.73 9.88
C GLY A 86 -7.99 0.31 10.75
N ILE A 87 -6.83 -0.04 11.33
CA ILE A 87 -5.99 0.88 12.08
C ILE A 87 -5.42 1.96 11.14
N LEU A 88 -4.83 1.57 10.01
CA LEU A 88 -4.23 2.49 9.05
C LEU A 88 -5.26 3.50 8.51
N GLU A 89 -6.47 3.07 8.17
CA GLU A 89 -7.54 3.96 7.73
C GLU A 89 -7.99 4.94 8.81
N SER A 90 -8.07 4.47 10.06
CA SER A 90 -8.42 5.32 11.21
C SER A 90 -7.34 6.37 11.46
N GLU A 91 -6.07 5.96 11.44
CA GLU A 91 -4.93 6.86 11.63
C GLU A 91 -4.81 7.86 10.47
N MET A 92 -5.01 7.43 9.23
CA MET A 92 -5.00 8.30 8.05
C MET A 92 -6.03 9.44 8.20
N LYS A 93 -7.26 9.12 8.64
CA LYS A 93 -8.29 10.12 8.94
C LYS A 93 -7.89 11.04 10.09
N ALA A 94 -7.31 10.48 11.17
CA ALA A 94 -6.92 11.25 12.36
C ALA A 94 -5.82 12.28 12.07
N VAL A 95 -4.89 11.96 11.15
CA VAL A 95 -3.81 12.88 10.75
C VAL A 95 -4.19 13.78 9.57
N GLY A 96 -5.39 13.58 8.98
CA GLY A 96 -5.87 14.37 7.83
C GLY A 96 -5.15 14.04 6.52
N ALA A 97 -4.57 12.84 6.40
CA ALA A 97 -3.90 12.41 5.17
C ALA A 97 -4.90 11.87 4.14
N GLU A 98 -4.57 12.03 2.86
CA GLU A 98 -5.32 11.49 1.74
C GLU A 98 -4.58 10.31 1.12
N MET A 99 -5.32 9.22 0.90
CA MET A 99 -4.76 8.05 0.23
C MET A 99 -4.42 8.36 -1.23
N GLU A 100 -3.29 7.86 -1.71
CA GLU A 100 -2.90 7.91 -3.11
C GLU A 100 -2.53 6.52 -3.62
N GLY A 101 -3.25 6.05 -4.65
CA GLY A 101 -3.04 4.72 -5.21
C GLY A 101 -3.76 3.61 -4.45
N SER A 102 -3.18 2.42 -4.47
CA SER A 102 -3.76 1.21 -3.87
C SER A 102 -3.11 0.88 -2.53
N PRO A 103 -3.87 0.28 -1.59
CA PRO A 103 -3.27 -0.31 -0.40
C PRO A 103 -2.30 -1.42 -0.79
N GLY A 104 -1.34 -1.71 0.09
CA GLY A 104 -0.37 -2.75 -0.20
C GLY A 104 0.24 -3.40 1.02
N GLN A 105 1.02 -4.44 0.77
CA GLN A 105 1.71 -5.23 1.77
C GLN A 105 3.15 -5.50 1.34
N ILE A 106 4.06 -5.52 2.31
CA ILE A 106 5.43 -6.01 2.18
C ILE A 106 5.54 -7.30 2.98
N THR A 107 6.10 -8.35 2.36
CA THR A 107 6.35 -9.62 3.03
C THR A 107 7.85 -9.78 3.29
N TYR A 108 8.22 -9.96 4.56
CA TYR A 108 9.63 -10.02 4.98
C TYR A 108 10.18 -11.44 5.13
N ASN A 109 9.32 -12.42 5.39
CA ASN A 109 9.70 -13.83 5.48
C ASN A 109 8.51 -14.75 5.13
N ASN A 110 8.79 -16.05 5.05
CA ASN A 110 7.79 -17.10 4.80
C ASN A 110 7.70 -18.10 5.97
N ASP A 111 8.05 -17.68 7.20
CA ASP A 111 7.93 -18.56 8.37
C ASP A 111 6.45 -18.75 8.74
N PRO A 112 5.90 -19.96 8.65
CA PRO A 112 4.48 -20.20 8.93
C PRO A 112 4.11 -20.00 10.41
N LYS A 113 5.07 -19.98 11.32
CA LYS A 113 4.84 -19.73 12.75
C LYS A 113 4.99 -18.25 13.13
N ASN A 114 5.78 -17.52 12.35
CA ASN A 114 6.08 -16.12 12.58
C ASN A 114 6.22 -15.38 11.25
N PHE A 115 5.13 -15.39 10.46
CA PHE A 115 5.04 -14.65 9.21
C PHE A 115 5.09 -13.15 9.49
N LYS A 116 6.15 -12.49 9.00
CA LYS A 116 6.38 -11.06 9.22
C LYS A 116 6.00 -10.26 7.99
N PHE A 117 5.14 -9.29 8.16
CA PHE A 117 4.61 -8.47 7.08
C PHE A 117 4.37 -7.02 7.53
N GLU A 118 4.21 -6.11 6.58
CA GLU A 118 3.90 -4.72 6.81
C GLU A 118 2.78 -4.29 5.88
N CYS A 119 1.63 -3.88 6.45
CA CYS A 119 0.55 -3.28 5.68
C CYS A 119 0.83 -1.79 5.50
N PHE A 120 0.54 -1.23 4.33
CA PHE A 120 0.71 0.19 4.09
C PHE A 120 -0.42 0.80 3.24
N LEU A 121 -0.66 2.09 3.47
CA LEU A 121 -1.45 2.96 2.61
C LEU A 121 -0.55 4.06 2.08
N LEU A 122 -0.46 4.20 0.76
CA LEU A 122 0.24 5.35 0.18
C LEU A 122 -0.55 6.62 0.47
N ILE A 123 0.16 7.69 0.83
CA ILE A 123 -0.42 9.00 1.12
C ILE A 123 0.19 10.05 0.21
N ARG A 124 -0.62 11.06 -0.14
CA ARG A 124 -0.25 12.09 -1.10
C ARG A 124 0.84 13.02 -0.61
N GLU A 125 0.80 13.37 0.67
CA GLU A 125 1.71 14.33 1.27
C GLU A 125 1.98 14.00 2.74
N LEU A 126 3.06 14.56 3.26
CA LEU A 126 3.42 14.36 4.65
C LEU A 126 2.39 15.05 5.57
N PRO A 127 1.70 14.31 6.45
CA PRO A 127 0.72 14.90 7.33
C PRO A 127 1.37 15.79 8.39
N ALA A 128 0.68 16.87 8.75
CA ALA A 128 1.16 17.79 9.80
C ALA A 128 1.17 17.16 11.19
N LYS A 129 0.35 16.12 11.40
CA LYS A 129 0.24 15.41 12.68
C LYS A 129 0.86 14.03 12.55
N GLN A 130 1.52 13.57 13.63
CA GLN A 130 2.04 12.22 13.70
C GLN A 130 0.93 11.20 14.03
N PRO A 131 0.88 10.05 13.35
CA PRO A 131 -0.01 8.97 13.71
C PRO A 131 0.41 8.35 15.04
N LYS A 132 -0.55 7.72 15.75
CA LYS A 132 -0.30 7.12 17.08
C LYS A 132 -0.03 5.62 17.02
N GLN A 133 -0.71 4.91 16.12
CA GLN A 133 -0.69 3.44 16.07
C GLN A 133 0.04 2.88 14.83
N CYS A 134 0.47 3.74 13.92
CA CYS A 134 1.26 3.37 12.76
C CYS A 134 2.44 4.33 12.59
N LYS A 135 3.22 4.16 11.52
CA LYS A 135 4.38 5.01 11.24
C LYS A 135 4.23 5.66 9.87
N ILE A 136 4.80 6.84 9.72
CA ILE A 136 5.08 7.42 8.41
C ILE A 136 6.37 6.77 7.91
N VAL A 137 6.32 6.14 6.74
CA VAL A 137 7.45 5.41 6.15
C VAL A 137 7.63 5.84 4.71
N PHE A 138 8.88 6.09 4.33
CA PHE A 138 9.28 6.24 2.95
C PHE A 138 9.70 4.88 2.40
N LEU A 139 8.92 4.34 1.49
CA LEU A 139 9.27 3.12 0.77
C LEU A 139 10.35 3.47 -0.25
N GLU A 140 11.56 2.96 -0.07
CA GLU A 140 12.74 3.33 -0.83
C GLU A 140 12.57 3.20 -2.34
N ALA A 141 13.16 4.15 -3.08
CA ALA A 141 13.25 4.09 -4.53
C ALA A 141 14.10 2.89 -4.96
N SER A 142 13.70 2.19 -6.00
CA SER A 142 14.51 1.10 -6.58
C SER A 142 14.07 0.76 -8.00
N ASP A 143 14.93 0.01 -8.71
CA ASP A 143 14.50 -0.69 -9.91
C ASP A 143 13.61 -1.87 -9.48
N MET A 144 12.38 -1.93 -10.02
CA MET A 144 11.38 -2.92 -9.67
C MET A 144 10.98 -3.74 -10.88
N LEU A 145 11.08 -5.06 -10.79
CA LEU A 145 10.34 -5.96 -11.67
C LEU A 145 8.85 -5.87 -11.29
N VAL A 146 7.99 -5.60 -12.26
CA VAL A 146 6.55 -5.46 -12.06
C VAL A 146 5.82 -6.62 -12.72
N TYR A 147 4.97 -7.30 -11.96
CA TYR A 147 4.15 -8.43 -12.40
C TYR A 147 2.71 -8.23 -11.96
N ASN A 148 1.76 -8.32 -12.89
CA ASN A 148 0.33 -8.26 -12.62
C ASN A 148 -0.25 -9.67 -12.49
N PHE A 149 -0.83 -9.97 -11.35
CA PHE A 149 -1.56 -11.19 -11.08
C PHE A 149 -3.07 -10.92 -11.04
N TYR A 150 -3.82 -11.71 -11.78
CA TYR A 150 -5.29 -11.74 -11.71
C TYR A 150 -5.72 -13.05 -11.07
N GLY A 151 -6.43 -12.96 -9.95
CA GLY A 151 -6.87 -14.14 -9.21
C GLY A 151 -7.15 -13.85 -7.73
N ALA A 152 -7.61 -14.88 -7.03
CA ALA A 152 -7.83 -14.80 -5.59
C ALA A 152 -6.50 -14.71 -4.82
N TYR A 153 -6.48 -14.01 -3.69
CA TYR A 153 -5.26 -13.83 -2.88
C TYR A 153 -4.64 -15.16 -2.41
N GLN A 154 -5.45 -16.18 -2.22
CA GLN A 154 -4.97 -17.53 -1.88
C GLN A 154 -4.11 -18.18 -2.98
N ASP A 155 -4.20 -17.69 -4.22
CA ASP A 155 -3.49 -18.21 -5.38
C ASP A 155 -2.23 -17.40 -5.72
N LEU A 156 -1.90 -16.37 -4.92
CA LEU A 156 -0.71 -15.51 -5.12
C LEU A 156 0.61 -16.30 -5.18
N TYR A 157 0.67 -17.46 -4.53
CA TYR A 157 1.86 -18.31 -4.60
C TYR A 157 2.21 -18.69 -6.04
N THR A 158 1.21 -18.88 -6.92
CA THR A 158 1.42 -19.20 -8.35
C THR A 158 2.06 -18.02 -9.09
N ALA A 159 1.69 -16.79 -8.72
CA ALA A 159 2.31 -15.58 -9.26
C ALA A 159 3.78 -15.48 -8.87
N TYR A 160 4.12 -15.81 -7.63
CA TYR A 160 5.51 -15.81 -7.18
C TYR A 160 6.37 -16.87 -7.87
N ASP A 161 5.82 -18.01 -8.29
CA ASP A 161 6.51 -18.96 -9.15
C ASP A 161 6.88 -18.30 -10.48
N LYS A 162 5.93 -17.61 -11.11
CA LYS A 162 6.16 -16.87 -12.36
C LYS A 162 7.13 -15.71 -12.22
N VAL A 163 7.08 -15.00 -11.10
CA VAL A 163 8.05 -13.96 -10.77
C VAL A 163 9.46 -14.55 -10.70
N ARG A 164 9.66 -15.69 -10.04
CA ARG A 164 10.98 -16.36 -9.97
C ARG A 164 11.49 -16.81 -11.35
N GLU A 165 10.59 -17.40 -12.18
CA GLU A 165 10.92 -17.73 -13.57
C GLU A 165 11.34 -16.50 -14.37
N THR A 166 10.62 -15.38 -14.21
CA THR A 166 10.92 -14.12 -14.90
C THR A 166 12.24 -13.52 -14.45
N LEU A 167 12.51 -13.48 -13.14
CA LEU A 167 13.79 -13.01 -12.60
C LEU A 167 14.96 -13.77 -13.24
N LYS A 168 14.86 -15.10 -13.31
CA LYS A 168 15.87 -15.94 -13.94
C LYS A 168 16.02 -15.65 -15.44
N ALA A 169 14.92 -15.57 -16.17
CA ALA A 169 14.92 -15.29 -17.62
C ALA A 169 15.51 -13.89 -17.94
N GLN A 170 15.26 -12.91 -17.10
CA GLN A 170 15.77 -11.53 -17.25
C GLN A 170 17.16 -11.32 -16.64
N GLN A 171 17.80 -12.36 -16.10
CA GLN A 171 19.10 -12.29 -15.41
C GLN A 171 19.10 -11.24 -14.28
N LEU A 172 18.04 -11.21 -13.48
CA LEU A 172 17.86 -10.32 -12.36
C LEU A 172 17.93 -11.08 -11.04
N SER A 173 18.46 -10.40 -10.01
CA SER A 173 18.42 -10.86 -8.61
C SER A 173 17.47 -9.96 -7.82
N GLN A 174 16.65 -10.57 -6.98
CA GLN A 174 15.88 -9.83 -6.00
C GLN A 174 16.83 -9.19 -4.99
N SER A 175 16.65 -7.88 -4.73
CA SER A 175 17.50 -7.08 -3.84
C SER A 175 16.82 -6.64 -2.55
N GLY A 176 15.52 -6.93 -2.40
CA GLY A 176 14.75 -6.57 -1.21
C GLY A 176 13.40 -7.28 -1.18
N PRO A 177 12.59 -7.04 -0.14
CA PRO A 177 11.28 -7.65 -0.01
C PRO A 177 10.32 -7.19 -1.13
N ALA A 178 9.48 -8.10 -1.60
CA ALA A 178 8.45 -7.78 -2.57
C ALA A 178 7.36 -6.89 -1.94
N ARG A 179 6.80 -6.00 -2.76
CA ARG A 179 5.67 -5.15 -2.43
C ARG A 179 4.47 -5.60 -3.26
N GLU A 180 3.38 -5.91 -2.61
CA GLU A 180 2.09 -6.23 -3.23
C GLU A 180 1.19 -5.01 -3.16
N PHE A 181 0.55 -4.65 -4.27
CA PHE A 181 -0.45 -3.60 -4.33
C PHE A 181 -1.78 -4.21 -4.74
N TYR A 182 -2.79 -4.05 -3.91
CA TYR A 182 -4.13 -4.59 -4.14
C TYR A 182 -4.94 -3.58 -4.97
N VAL A 183 -4.80 -3.67 -6.30
CA VAL A 183 -5.33 -2.66 -7.25
C VAL A 183 -6.84 -2.76 -7.37
N THR A 184 -7.38 -3.97 -7.39
CA THR A 184 -8.83 -4.18 -7.41
C THR A 184 -9.38 -4.26 -6.00
N ASP A 185 -10.42 -3.47 -5.72
CA ASP A 185 -11.15 -3.51 -4.46
C ASP A 185 -12.17 -4.68 -4.46
N PRO A 186 -11.98 -5.72 -3.61
CA PRO A 186 -12.90 -6.86 -3.54
C PRO A 186 -14.31 -6.50 -3.05
N SER A 187 -14.48 -5.33 -2.46
CA SER A 187 -15.80 -4.86 -2.06
C SER A 187 -16.66 -4.47 -3.27
N ARG A 188 -16.01 -4.04 -4.37
CA ARG A 188 -16.63 -3.58 -5.62
C ARG A 188 -16.64 -4.65 -6.70
N GLU A 189 -15.54 -5.40 -6.85
CA GLU A 189 -15.42 -6.53 -7.79
C GLU A 189 -15.63 -7.85 -7.04
N LYS A 190 -16.68 -8.60 -7.39
CA LYS A 190 -17.07 -9.83 -6.67
C LYS A 190 -16.47 -11.10 -7.27
N ASP A 191 -16.04 -11.07 -8.53
CA ASP A 191 -15.37 -12.21 -9.15
C ASP A 191 -13.87 -12.14 -8.84
N PRO A 192 -13.32 -13.08 -8.04
CA PRO A 192 -11.90 -13.10 -7.73
C PRO A 192 -10.98 -13.20 -8.95
N LYS A 193 -11.48 -13.71 -10.09
CA LYS A 193 -10.72 -13.79 -11.33
C LYS A 193 -10.34 -12.41 -11.88
N ASN A 194 -11.06 -11.36 -11.47
CA ASN A 194 -10.83 -9.99 -11.88
C ASN A 194 -10.01 -9.19 -10.86
N TRP A 195 -9.60 -9.82 -9.75
CA TRP A 195 -8.80 -9.13 -8.73
C TRP A 195 -7.36 -8.99 -9.21
N LEU A 196 -6.95 -7.75 -9.45
CA LEU A 196 -5.58 -7.42 -9.80
C LEU A 196 -4.76 -7.16 -8.54
N THR A 197 -3.78 -8.02 -8.31
CA THR A 197 -2.65 -7.75 -7.40
C THR A 197 -1.42 -7.45 -8.24
N ARG A 198 -0.79 -6.30 -8.01
CA ARG A 198 0.48 -5.94 -8.63
C ARG A 198 1.62 -6.26 -7.70
N ILE A 199 2.47 -7.19 -8.13
CA ILE A 199 3.67 -7.59 -7.40
C ILE A 199 4.85 -6.78 -7.96
N MET A 200 5.54 -6.07 -7.07
CA MET A 200 6.71 -5.26 -7.40
C MET A 200 7.90 -5.77 -6.60
N VAL A 201 8.90 -6.28 -7.30
CA VAL A 201 10.09 -6.91 -6.69
C VAL A 201 11.30 -6.01 -6.92
N PRO A 202 11.96 -5.50 -5.87
CA PRO A 202 13.22 -4.78 -6.01
C PRO A 202 14.27 -5.69 -6.65
N VAL A 203 14.95 -5.19 -7.68
CA VAL A 203 15.89 -6.01 -8.46
C VAL A 203 17.22 -5.30 -8.75
N THR A 204 18.24 -6.11 -8.92
CA THR A 204 19.54 -5.71 -9.48
C THR A 204 19.93 -6.69 -10.58
N ALA A 205 20.74 -6.24 -11.53
CA ALA A 205 21.33 -7.13 -12.53
C ALA A 205 22.24 -8.17 -11.84
N VAL A 206 22.17 -9.42 -12.30
CA VAL A 206 23.13 -10.45 -11.87
C VAL A 206 24.52 -10.03 -12.35
N LYS A 207 25.46 -9.82 -11.42
CA LYS A 207 26.85 -9.58 -11.78
C LYS A 207 27.42 -10.84 -12.44
N LYS A 208 27.83 -10.75 -13.72
CA LYS A 208 28.62 -11.82 -14.32
C LYS A 208 29.91 -11.93 -13.54
N ALA A 209 30.25 -13.14 -13.09
CA ALA A 209 31.58 -13.38 -12.54
C ALA A 209 32.62 -12.98 -13.60
N PRO A 210 33.74 -12.31 -13.25
CA PRO A 210 34.84 -12.10 -14.17
C PRO A 210 35.33 -13.46 -14.63
N LEU A 211 35.49 -13.61 -15.96
CA LEU A 211 36.07 -14.78 -16.60
C LEU A 211 37.56 -14.92 -16.22
#